data_f035fa93dad24697f8a1c23f2def5ed8
#
_entry.id   f035fa93dad24697f8a1c23f2def5ed8
#
_cell.length_a   1.000
_cell.length_b   1.000
_cell.length_c   1.000
_cell.angle_alpha   90.00
_cell.angle_beta   90.00
_cell.angle_gamma   90.00
#
_symmetry.space_group_name_H-M   'P 1'
#
loop_
_entity.id
_entity.type
_entity.pdbx_description
1 polymer ?
#
loop_
_entity_poly.entity_id
_entity_poly.type
_entity_poly.pdbx_seq_one_letter_code
_entity_poly.pdbx_strand_id
1 'polypeptide(L)'
;MQLSLALDDRPLLPRMRDRLLARLGPRRDGRRRDPVSQLVRSMLGSKTRDEVARRVFTELRRRYPSWDGLTEASPRAVLRVIWPVNLAEPKAEQLPQALRMIVACTGHLALDHLADLDEQAAMQWLRRLPGIGSKTAAAVLNFSTLRKRALVVDTHLLRLGGRLGLLPRDADCDTGYEQLMRQLPDAWDADDLSELHRLMTLLGQTICIARAPACTACPLRDLCPRCGV
;
A
#
# COMPACT_ATOMS: atom_id res chain seq x y z
N MET A 1 -11.43 -45.00 -14.22
CA MET A 1 -12.03 -43.67 -14.04
C MET A 1 -10.88 -42.66 -13.95
N GLN A 2 -10.49 -42.07 -15.11
CA GLN A 2 -9.43 -41.10 -15.18
C GLN A 2 -9.97 -39.79 -14.61
N LEU A 3 -9.48 -39.37 -13.45
CA LEU A 3 -9.66 -38.01 -12.95
C LEU A 3 -8.85 -37.07 -13.86
N SER A 4 -9.54 -36.44 -14.81
CA SER A 4 -9.00 -35.31 -15.54
C SER A 4 -8.74 -34.20 -14.51
N LEU A 5 -7.48 -34.03 -14.12
CA LEU A 5 -7.01 -32.82 -13.44
C LEU A 5 -7.14 -31.70 -14.47
N ALA A 6 -8.27 -30.99 -14.45
CA ALA A 6 -8.39 -29.74 -15.21
C ALA A 6 -7.27 -28.81 -14.72
N LEU A 7 -6.28 -28.60 -15.59
CA LEU A 7 -5.26 -27.58 -15.39
C LEU A 7 -6.00 -26.24 -15.23
N ASP A 8 -5.76 -25.57 -14.13
CA ASP A 8 -6.34 -24.23 -13.88
C ASP A 8 -5.59 -23.23 -14.76
N ASP A 9 -6.13 -22.94 -15.93
CA ASP A 9 -5.54 -22.03 -16.95
C ASP A 9 -5.74 -20.55 -16.63
N ARG A 10 -6.40 -20.22 -15.50
CA ARG A 10 -6.57 -18.84 -15.09
C ARG A 10 -5.20 -18.15 -14.84
N PRO A 11 -5.10 -16.83 -15.04
CA PRO A 11 -3.91 -16.05 -14.71
C PRO A 11 -3.39 -16.31 -13.28
N LEU A 12 -2.11 -16.11 -13.05
CA LEU A 12 -1.45 -16.48 -11.80
C LEU A 12 -2.03 -15.74 -10.58
N LEU A 13 -2.29 -14.43 -10.70
CA LEU A 13 -2.77 -13.61 -9.57
C LEU A 13 -4.12 -14.07 -9.00
N PRO A 14 -5.17 -14.37 -9.78
CA PRO A 14 -6.40 -14.98 -9.26
C PRO A 14 -6.17 -16.30 -8.54
N ARG A 15 -5.38 -17.20 -9.11
CA ARG A 15 -5.07 -18.50 -8.49
C ARG A 15 -4.34 -18.33 -7.16
N MET A 16 -3.42 -17.39 -7.10
CA MET A 16 -2.71 -17.04 -5.87
C MET A 16 -3.67 -16.51 -4.81
N ARG A 17 -4.55 -15.56 -5.17
CA ARG A 17 -5.52 -14.99 -4.25
C ARG A 17 -6.40 -16.07 -3.64
N ASP A 18 -6.96 -16.97 -4.47
CA ASP A 18 -7.82 -18.06 -4.01
C ASP A 18 -7.10 -18.97 -2.99
N ARG A 19 -5.85 -19.36 -3.27
CA ARG A 19 -5.05 -20.18 -2.35
C ARG A 19 -4.70 -19.45 -1.05
N LEU A 20 -4.41 -18.16 -1.14
CA LEU A 20 -4.14 -17.33 0.04
C LEU A 20 -5.40 -17.15 0.89
N LEU A 21 -6.56 -16.92 0.28
CA LEU A 21 -7.85 -16.85 0.97
C LEU A 21 -8.19 -18.17 1.67
N ALA A 22 -8.03 -19.30 1.00
CA ALA A 22 -8.28 -20.61 1.58
C ALA A 22 -7.38 -20.90 2.80
N ARG A 23 -6.14 -20.43 2.81
CA ARG A 23 -5.16 -20.72 3.88
C ARG A 23 -5.16 -19.68 4.99
N LEU A 24 -5.33 -18.39 4.67
CA LEU A 24 -5.17 -17.27 5.59
C LEU A 24 -6.50 -16.63 6.00
N GLY A 25 -7.58 -16.99 5.33
CA GLY A 25 -8.91 -16.40 5.50
C GLY A 25 -9.01 -14.99 4.88
N PRO A 26 -10.23 -14.45 4.76
CA PRO A 26 -10.48 -13.14 4.17
C PRO A 26 -9.83 -12.02 5.00
N ARG A 27 -9.34 -11.00 4.32
CA ARG A 27 -8.62 -9.86 4.89
C ARG A 27 -9.22 -8.54 4.45
N ARG A 28 -10.53 -8.38 4.69
CA ARG A 28 -11.23 -7.15 4.33
C ARG A 28 -11.09 -6.09 5.42
N ASP A 29 -11.03 -4.82 5.00
CA ASP A 29 -11.04 -3.69 5.92
C ASP A 29 -12.44 -3.41 6.45
N GLY A 30 -12.47 -2.98 7.72
CA GLY A 30 -13.63 -2.35 8.30
C GLY A 30 -13.76 -0.86 7.87
N ARG A 31 -13.72 0.03 8.84
CA ARG A 31 -13.88 1.48 8.62
C ARG A 31 -12.67 2.07 7.87
N ARG A 32 -12.94 2.71 6.72
CA ARG A 32 -11.94 3.45 5.93
C ARG A 32 -11.76 4.87 6.46
N ARG A 33 -10.57 5.42 6.29
CA ARG A 33 -10.26 6.83 6.62
C ARG A 33 -10.65 7.73 5.47
N ASP A 34 -10.87 9.00 5.77
CA ASP A 34 -10.87 10.04 4.73
C ASP A 34 -9.49 10.08 4.02
N PRO A 35 -9.42 10.61 2.79
CA PRO A 35 -8.20 10.57 1.99
C PRO A 35 -7.02 11.32 2.62
N VAL A 36 -7.25 12.45 3.28
CA VAL A 36 -6.18 13.23 3.94
C VAL A 36 -5.63 12.47 5.15
N SER A 37 -6.50 11.91 6.00
CA SER A 37 -6.06 11.06 7.11
C SER A 37 -5.31 9.82 6.62
N GLN A 38 -5.72 9.23 5.50
CA GLN A 38 -5.00 8.11 4.90
C GLN A 38 -3.63 8.54 4.36
N LEU A 39 -3.52 9.73 3.75
CA LEU A 39 -2.24 10.30 3.31
C LEU A 39 -1.26 10.43 4.49
N VAL A 40 -1.67 11.11 5.55
CA VAL A 40 -0.86 11.27 6.77
C VAL A 40 -0.44 9.90 7.32
N ARG A 41 -1.38 8.97 7.45
CA ARG A 41 -1.11 7.61 7.95
C ARG A 41 -0.09 6.86 7.08
N SER A 42 -0.18 7.00 5.76
CA SER A 42 0.69 6.31 4.80
C SER A 42 2.10 6.93 4.78
N MET A 43 2.23 8.26 4.88
CA MET A 43 3.53 8.93 5.01
C MET A 43 4.27 8.48 6.28
N LEU A 44 3.58 8.43 7.43
CA LEU A 44 4.16 7.93 8.68
C LEU A 44 4.60 6.47 8.57
N GLY A 45 3.82 5.64 7.86
CA GLY A 45 4.06 4.21 7.68
C GLY A 45 5.20 3.86 6.71
N SER A 46 5.63 4.81 5.86
CA SER A 46 6.72 4.55 4.93
C SER A 46 8.01 4.19 5.67
N LYS A 47 8.60 3.01 5.35
CA LYS A 47 9.80 2.47 6.00
C LYS A 47 9.72 2.36 7.54
N THR A 48 8.53 2.40 8.13
CA THR A 48 8.29 2.33 9.57
C THR A 48 7.45 1.11 9.91
N ARG A 49 7.73 0.45 11.03
CA ARG A 49 6.90 -0.66 11.52
C ARG A 49 5.47 -0.17 11.74
N ASP A 50 4.48 -0.97 11.33
CA ASP A 50 3.08 -0.58 11.36
C ASP A 50 2.58 -0.17 12.76
N GLU A 51 2.99 -0.89 13.79
CA GLU A 51 2.65 -0.58 15.17
C GLU A 51 3.14 0.81 15.60
N VAL A 52 4.40 1.14 15.28
CA VAL A 52 4.99 2.47 15.59
C VAL A 52 4.23 3.55 14.84
N ALA A 53 4.02 3.36 13.53
CA ALA A 53 3.33 4.33 12.70
C ALA A 53 1.87 4.54 13.13
N ARG A 54 1.17 3.50 13.61
CA ARG A 54 -0.19 3.60 14.14
C ARG A 54 -0.23 4.39 15.44
N ARG A 55 0.67 4.10 16.38
CA ARG A 55 0.78 4.84 17.64
C ARG A 55 1.07 6.32 17.40
N VAL A 56 2.04 6.61 16.54
CA VAL A 56 2.42 7.99 16.20
C VAL A 56 1.28 8.71 15.47
N PHE A 57 0.56 8.05 14.57
CA PHE A 57 -0.62 8.63 13.93
C PHE A 57 -1.69 9.02 14.95
N THR A 58 -1.95 8.16 15.95
CA THR A 58 -2.92 8.47 17.03
C THR A 58 -2.46 9.68 17.85
N GLU A 59 -1.17 9.75 18.19
CA GLU A 59 -0.63 10.90 18.93
C GLU A 59 -0.66 12.19 18.11
N LEU A 60 -0.36 12.09 16.81
CA LEU A 60 -0.44 13.24 15.91
C LEU A 60 -1.90 13.76 15.80
N ARG A 61 -2.89 12.85 15.71
CA ARG A 61 -4.32 13.21 15.73
C ARG A 61 -4.76 13.84 17.05
N ARG A 62 -4.22 13.36 18.16
CA ARG A 62 -4.50 13.97 19.48
C ARG A 62 -3.93 15.39 19.56
N ARG A 63 -2.74 15.62 19.01
CA ARG A 63 -2.07 16.93 19.00
C ARG A 63 -2.70 17.90 17.99
N TYR A 64 -3.16 17.38 16.85
CA TYR A 64 -3.79 18.11 15.75
C TYR A 64 -5.15 17.47 15.43
N PRO A 65 -6.23 17.86 16.18
CA PRO A 65 -7.57 17.31 15.98
C PRO A 65 -8.13 17.59 14.58
N SER A 66 -7.80 18.75 13.99
CA SER A 66 -7.91 19.03 12.57
C SER A 66 -6.53 18.99 11.91
N TRP A 67 -6.45 18.45 10.69
CA TRP A 67 -5.21 18.47 9.92
C TRP A 67 -4.81 19.88 9.45
N ASP A 68 -5.74 20.86 9.49
CA ASP A 68 -5.42 22.27 9.21
C ASP A 68 -4.36 22.79 10.17
N GLY A 69 -4.44 22.44 11.45
CA GLY A 69 -3.40 22.78 12.42
C GLY A 69 -2.03 22.19 12.11
N LEU A 70 -1.99 21.11 11.32
CA LEU A 70 -0.73 20.51 10.88
C LEU A 70 -0.14 21.26 9.67
N THR A 71 -0.95 21.93 8.86
CA THR A 71 -0.45 22.80 7.77
C THR A 71 0.37 23.97 8.30
N GLU A 72 -0.02 24.50 9.46
CA GLU A 72 0.64 25.64 10.12
C GLU A 72 1.83 25.22 11.01
N ALA A 73 1.98 23.93 11.27
CA ALA A 73 2.98 23.43 12.19
C ALA A 73 4.41 23.59 11.62
N SER A 74 5.33 24.06 12.46
CA SER A 74 6.74 24.05 12.10
C SER A 74 7.30 22.62 12.03
N PRO A 75 8.28 22.34 11.16
CA PRO A 75 8.93 21.02 11.09
C PRO A 75 9.43 20.54 12.47
N ARG A 76 9.97 21.43 13.28
CA ARG A 76 10.43 21.12 14.66
C ARG A 76 9.29 20.69 15.57
N ALA A 77 8.10 21.29 15.45
CA ALA A 77 6.93 20.91 16.22
C ALA A 77 6.40 19.54 15.81
N VAL A 78 6.38 19.26 14.51
CA VAL A 78 5.99 17.96 13.95
C VAL A 78 7.00 16.87 14.36
N LEU A 79 8.30 17.14 14.22
CA LEU A 79 9.37 16.18 14.57
C LEU A 79 9.25 15.69 16.01
N ARG A 80 8.94 16.58 16.96
CA ARG A 80 8.74 16.19 18.39
C ARG A 80 7.67 15.13 18.58
N VAL A 81 6.68 15.06 17.70
CA VAL A 81 5.61 14.04 17.77
C VAL A 81 6.00 12.78 16.99
N ILE A 82 6.58 12.96 15.81
CA ILE A 82 6.82 11.83 14.90
C ILE A 82 8.20 11.21 15.02
N TRP A 83 9.06 11.68 15.93
CA TRP A 83 10.44 11.19 16.10
C TRP A 83 10.60 9.65 16.18
N PRO A 84 9.61 8.84 16.65
CA PRO A 84 9.77 7.39 16.67
C PRO A 84 9.66 6.72 15.30
N VAL A 85 9.18 7.43 14.25
CA VAL A 85 9.11 6.85 12.91
C VAL A 85 10.48 6.94 12.21
N ASN A 86 10.75 5.98 11.33
CA ASN A 86 11.95 6.06 10.49
C ASN A 86 11.87 7.26 9.55
N LEU A 87 13.00 7.92 9.32
CA LEU A 87 13.10 9.14 8.51
C LEU A 87 12.19 10.26 9.05
N ALA A 88 12.18 10.45 10.37
CA ALA A 88 11.33 11.43 11.03
C ALA A 88 11.62 12.87 10.56
N GLU A 89 12.89 13.25 10.40
CA GLU A 89 13.29 14.60 9.97
C GLU A 89 12.73 14.96 8.60
N PRO A 90 13.02 14.24 7.50
CA PRO A 90 12.42 14.56 6.20
C PRO A 90 10.90 14.49 6.21
N LYS A 91 10.30 13.58 6.98
CA LYS A 91 8.83 13.51 7.09
C LYS A 91 8.24 14.70 7.83
N ALA A 92 8.95 15.25 8.83
CA ALA A 92 8.52 16.43 9.56
C ALA A 92 8.48 17.68 8.68
N GLU A 93 9.32 17.75 7.66
CA GLU A 93 9.32 18.81 6.65
C GLU A 93 8.26 18.56 5.57
N GLN A 94 8.26 17.36 5.00
CA GLN A 94 7.41 17.00 3.86
C GLN A 94 5.92 16.94 4.21
N LEU A 95 5.56 16.49 5.42
CA LEU A 95 4.17 16.30 5.78
C LEU A 95 3.37 17.61 5.82
N PRO A 96 3.77 18.68 6.55
CA PRO A 96 3.08 19.96 6.49
C PRO A 96 3.13 20.57 5.08
N GLN A 97 4.25 20.41 4.37
CA GLN A 97 4.41 20.93 3.02
C GLN A 97 3.43 20.27 2.04
N ALA A 98 3.24 18.95 2.11
CA ALA A 98 2.25 18.25 1.30
C ALA A 98 0.83 18.75 1.58
N LEU A 99 0.48 18.94 2.85
CA LEU A 99 -0.85 19.45 3.22
C LEU A 99 -1.07 20.89 2.76
N ARG A 100 -0.09 21.76 2.89
CA ARG A 100 -0.16 23.13 2.34
C ARG A 100 -0.33 23.13 0.83
N MET A 101 0.38 22.25 0.12
CA MET A 101 0.26 22.14 -1.33
C MET A 101 -1.15 21.65 -1.75
N ILE A 102 -1.78 20.77 -0.98
CA ILE A 102 -3.20 20.40 -1.20
C ILE A 102 -4.07 21.63 -1.10
N VAL A 103 -3.96 22.41 -0.01
CA VAL A 103 -4.76 23.62 0.18
C VAL A 103 -4.52 24.65 -0.95
N ALA A 104 -3.26 24.83 -1.36
CA ALA A 104 -2.93 25.74 -2.47
C ALA A 104 -3.54 25.32 -3.81
N CYS A 105 -3.68 24.02 -4.07
CA CYS A 105 -4.24 23.50 -5.31
C CYS A 105 -5.78 23.43 -5.31
N THR A 106 -6.41 23.23 -4.14
CA THR A 106 -7.86 22.93 -4.06
C THR A 106 -8.65 23.98 -3.28
N GLY A 107 -7.98 24.96 -2.68
CA GLY A 107 -8.59 25.99 -1.84
C GLY A 107 -8.93 25.54 -0.40
N HIS A 108 -8.88 24.25 -0.10
CA HIS A 108 -9.16 23.67 1.22
C HIS A 108 -8.45 22.32 1.39
N LEU A 109 -8.35 21.83 2.62
CA LEU A 109 -7.63 20.58 2.91
C LEU A 109 -8.52 19.35 2.67
N ALA A 110 -8.77 19.03 1.40
CA ALA A 110 -9.51 17.85 0.98
C ALA A 110 -8.93 17.24 -0.31
N LEU A 111 -9.18 15.95 -0.51
CA LEU A 111 -8.74 15.18 -1.67
C LEU A 111 -9.90 14.50 -2.39
N ASP A 112 -11.15 14.94 -2.11
CA ASP A 112 -12.36 14.31 -2.66
C ASP A 112 -12.47 14.48 -4.17
N HIS A 113 -11.91 15.57 -4.75
CA HIS A 113 -11.80 15.78 -6.19
C HIS A 113 -11.07 14.64 -6.93
N LEU A 114 -10.26 13.86 -6.23
CA LEU A 114 -9.62 12.69 -6.83
C LEU A 114 -10.63 11.59 -7.18
N ALA A 115 -11.85 11.63 -6.64
CA ALA A 115 -12.91 10.70 -7.02
C ALA A 115 -13.31 10.85 -8.49
N ASP A 116 -13.28 12.07 -9.01
CA ASP A 116 -13.69 12.42 -10.39
C ASP A 116 -12.59 12.16 -11.43
N LEU A 117 -11.35 11.94 -11.01
CA LEU A 117 -10.24 11.61 -11.90
C LEU A 117 -10.19 10.11 -12.19
N ASP A 118 -9.63 9.71 -13.33
CA ASP A 118 -9.23 8.32 -13.54
C ASP A 118 -8.08 7.92 -12.60
N GLU A 119 -7.81 6.63 -12.49
CA GLU A 119 -6.79 6.11 -11.57
C GLU A 119 -5.39 6.66 -11.87
N GLN A 120 -5.04 6.80 -13.14
CA GLN A 120 -3.73 7.29 -13.57
C GLN A 120 -3.56 8.77 -13.25
N ALA A 121 -4.55 9.59 -13.59
CA ALA A 121 -4.54 11.03 -13.30
C ALA A 121 -4.49 11.29 -11.78
N ALA A 122 -5.30 10.55 -10.99
CA ALA A 122 -5.30 10.64 -9.54
C ALA A 122 -3.95 10.23 -8.92
N MET A 123 -3.32 9.17 -9.44
CA MET A 123 -1.98 8.72 -9.06
C MET A 123 -0.94 9.81 -9.35
N GLN A 124 -0.95 10.37 -10.55
CA GLN A 124 -0.01 11.43 -10.95
C GLN A 124 -0.21 12.69 -10.11
N TRP A 125 -1.46 13.05 -9.80
CA TRP A 125 -1.76 14.20 -8.96
C TRP A 125 -1.12 14.05 -7.57
N LEU A 126 -1.33 12.91 -6.91
CA LEU A 126 -0.78 12.63 -5.58
C LEU A 126 0.76 12.60 -5.58
N ARG A 127 1.38 12.08 -6.63
CA ARG A 127 2.85 11.98 -6.73
C ARG A 127 3.56 13.33 -6.88
N ARG A 128 2.86 14.41 -7.18
CA ARG A 128 3.42 15.78 -7.15
C ARG A 128 3.64 16.28 -5.73
N LEU A 129 2.96 15.70 -4.75
CA LEU A 129 3.10 16.10 -3.35
C LEU A 129 4.45 15.64 -2.77
N PRO A 130 5.12 16.49 -1.95
CA PRO A 130 6.39 16.14 -1.32
C PRO A 130 6.32 14.86 -0.50
N GLY A 131 7.26 13.95 -0.71
CA GLY A 131 7.37 12.69 0.02
C GLY A 131 6.36 11.61 -0.39
N ILE A 132 5.61 11.80 -1.48
CA ILE A 132 4.61 10.86 -1.98
C ILE A 132 5.14 10.12 -3.20
N GLY A 133 5.47 8.84 -3.03
CA GLY A 133 5.75 7.89 -4.10
C GLY A 133 4.54 7.00 -4.41
N SER A 134 4.67 6.12 -5.40
CA SER A 134 3.59 5.24 -5.89
C SER A 134 2.92 4.42 -4.78
N LYS A 135 3.69 3.86 -3.84
CA LYS A 135 3.11 3.13 -2.70
C LYS A 135 2.17 4.00 -1.87
N THR A 136 2.59 5.24 -1.53
CA THR A 136 1.78 6.14 -0.70
C THR A 136 0.56 6.63 -1.46
N ALA A 137 0.73 7.01 -2.71
CA ALA A 137 -0.37 7.43 -3.58
C ALA A 137 -1.41 6.31 -3.75
N ALA A 138 -1.00 5.08 -4.08
CA ALA A 138 -1.88 3.92 -4.17
C ALA A 138 -2.62 3.65 -2.84
N ALA A 139 -1.95 3.82 -1.70
CA ALA A 139 -2.58 3.64 -0.39
C ALA A 139 -3.65 4.72 -0.10
N VAL A 140 -3.46 5.95 -0.56
CA VAL A 140 -4.50 6.99 -0.48
C VAL A 140 -5.67 6.61 -1.37
N LEU A 141 -5.43 6.25 -2.61
CA LEU A 141 -6.46 5.92 -3.58
C LEU A 141 -7.29 4.70 -3.17
N ASN A 142 -6.64 3.65 -2.71
CA ASN A 142 -7.31 2.38 -2.42
C ASN A 142 -7.83 2.28 -0.99
N PHE A 143 -7.03 2.61 0.04
CA PHE A 143 -7.39 2.37 1.45
C PHE A 143 -8.23 3.48 2.07
N SER A 144 -8.44 4.60 1.39
CA SER A 144 -9.35 5.65 1.85
C SER A 144 -10.79 5.43 1.37
N THR A 145 -11.65 6.37 1.71
CA THR A 145 -13.03 6.44 1.21
C THR A 145 -13.14 6.63 -0.30
N LEU A 146 -12.04 6.98 -1.00
CA LEU A 146 -12.01 7.07 -2.47
C LEU A 146 -12.23 5.73 -3.17
N ARG A 147 -11.74 4.63 -2.57
CA ARG A 147 -11.92 3.25 -3.09
C ARG A 147 -11.58 3.11 -4.58
N LYS A 148 -10.49 3.74 -5.01
CA LYS A 148 -10.02 3.60 -6.40
C LYS A 148 -9.21 2.31 -6.59
N ARG A 149 -9.27 1.79 -7.82
CA ARG A 149 -8.58 0.57 -8.23
C ARG A 149 -7.07 0.81 -8.35
N ALA A 150 -6.36 0.79 -7.22
CA ALA A 150 -4.91 0.99 -7.14
C ALA A 150 -4.29 -0.04 -6.19
N LEU A 151 -3.39 -0.90 -6.70
CA LEU A 151 -2.71 -1.89 -5.87
C LEU A 151 -1.58 -1.23 -5.05
N VAL A 152 -1.60 -1.40 -3.76
CA VAL A 152 -0.51 -0.93 -2.90
C VAL A 152 0.66 -1.90 -2.98
N VAL A 153 1.75 -1.48 -3.62
CA VAL A 153 2.96 -2.29 -3.77
C VAL A 153 3.99 -1.86 -2.72
N ASP A 154 4.25 -2.74 -1.78
CA ASP A 154 5.25 -2.55 -0.73
C ASP A 154 6.44 -3.51 -0.90
N THR A 155 7.40 -3.47 0.01
CA THR A 155 8.58 -4.33 -0.04
C THR A 155 8.25 -5.82 0.07
N HIS A 156 7.10 -6.18 0.67
CA HIS A 156 6.64 -7.56 0.70
C HIS A 156 6.16 -7.99 -0.69
N LEU A 157 5.32 -7.18 -1.32
CA LEU A 157 4.81 -7.45 -2.66
C LEU A 157 5.94 -7.49 -3.70
N LEU A 158 6.90 -6.57 -3.63
CA LEU A 158 8.08 -6.58 -4.52
C LEU A 158 8.85 -7.90 -4.39
N ARG A 159 9.20 -8.29 -3.16
CA ARG A 159 9.91 -9.53 -2.91
C ARG A 159 9.13 -10.77 -3.36
N LEU A 160 7.85 -10.84 -3.04
CA LEU A 160 7.01 -11.95 -3.46
C LEU A 160 6.83 -11.97 -4.97
N GLY A 161 6.58 -10.81 -5.59
CA GLY A 161 6.46 -10.68 -7.05
C GLY A 161 7.71 -11.16 -7.78
N GLY A 162 8.89 -10.78 -7.31
CA GLY A 162 10.15 -11.27 -7.87
C GLY A 162 10.33 -12.79 -7.71
N ARG A 163 9.99 -13.35 -6.53
CA ARG A 163 10.07 -14.82 -6.28
C ARG A 163 9.07 -15.63 -7.07
N LEU A 164 7.92 -15.05 -7.37
CA LEU A 164 6.85 -15.65 -8.16
C LEU A 164 7.03 -15.47 -9.67
N GLY A 165 8.06 -14.73 -10.11
CA GLY A 165 8.30 -14.43 -11.51
C GLY A 165 7.31 -13.42 -12.11
N LEU A 166 6.56 -12.68 -11.27
CA LEU A 166 5.64 -11.62 -11.69
C LEU A 166 6.35 -10.29 -11.94
N LEU A 167 7.51 -10.09 -11.33
CA LEU A 167 8.32 -8.88 -11.39
C LEU A 167 9.80 -9.20 -11.60
N PRO A 168 10.58 -8.28 -12.19
CA PRO A 168 12.04 -8.29 -12.07
C PRO A 168 12.46 -8.28 -10.59
N ARG A 169 13.62 -8.90 -10.29
CA ARG A 169 14.10 -9.01 -8.89
C ARG A 169 14.46 -7.67 -8.25
N ASP A 170 14.88 -6.74 -9.06
CA ASP A 170 15.31 -5.38 -8.73
C ASP A 170 14.23 -4.34 -8.95
N ALA A 171 12.98 -4.77 -9.20
CA ALA A 171 11.86 -3.86 -9.39
C ALA A 171 11.68 -2.95 -8.17
N ASP A 172 11.54 -1.66 -8.42
CA ASP A 172 11.12 -0.67 -7.45
C ASP A 172 9.58 -0.60 -7.32
N CYS A 173 9.09 0.29 -6.47
CA CYS A 173 7.64 0.42 -6.25
C CYS A 173 6.91 0.91 -7.50
N ASP A 174 7.54 1.73 -8.34
CA ASP A 174 6.94 2.29 -9.55
C ASP A 174 6.78 1.18 -10.61
N THR A 175 7.87 0.50 -10.92
CA THR A 175 7.89 -0.66 -11.81
C THR A 175 6.94 -1.77 -11.33
N GLY A 176 6.97 -2.05 -10.02
CA GLY A 176 6.11 -3.06 -9.42
C GLY A 176 4.63 -2.70 -9.54
N TYR A 177 4.27 -1.43 -9.31
CA TYR A 177 2.90 -0.94 -9.48
C TYR A 177 2.42 -1.14 -10.92
N GLU A 178 3.17 -0.61 -11.88
CA GLU A 178 2.79 -0.68 -13.30
C GLU A 178 2.65 -2.10 -13.81
N GLN A 179 3.62 -2.96 -13.50
CA GLN A 179 3.62 -4.34 -14.00
C GLN A 179 2.55 -5.19 -13.34
N LEU A 180 2.32 -5.06 -12.03
CA LEU A 180 1.27 -5.82 -11.36
C LEU A 180 -0.12 -5.35 -11.76
N MET A 181 -0.35 -4.03 -11.88
CA MET A 181 -1.65 -3.50 -12.33
C MET A 181 -2.07 -4.04 -13.69
N ARG A 182 -1.12 -4.22 -14.63
CA ARG A 182 -1.40 -4.80 -15.97
C ARG A 182 -1.76 -6.29 -15.92
N GLN A 183 -1.39 -7.01 -14.87
CA GLN A 183 -1.64 -8.45 -14.70
C GLN A 183 -2.91 -8.74 -13.89
N LEU A 184 -3.51 -7.71 -13.28
CA LEU A 184 -4.73 -7.87 -12.50
C LEU A 184 -5.95 -7.97 -13.40
N PRO A 185 -6.92 -8.85 -13.08
CA PRO A 185 -8.19 -8.91 -13.80
C PRO A 185 -8.91 -7.54 -13.76
N ASP A 186 -9.48 -7.13 -14.88
CA ASP A 186 -10.23 -5.86 -14.97
C ASP A 186 -11.46 -5.85 -14.05
N ALA A 187 -12.05 -7.01 -13.81
CA ALA A 187 -13.19 -7.20 -12.93
C ALA A 187 -12.89 -6.98 -11.43
N TRP A 188 -11.60 -6.91 -11.05
CA TRP A 188 -11.24 -6.70 -9.66
C TRP A 188 -11.36 -5.23 -9.27
N ASP A 189 -12.10 -4.98 -8.22
CA ASP A 189 -12.31 -3.65 -7.66
C ASP A 189 -11.25 -3.26 -6.61
N ALA A 190 -11.46 -2.13 -5.96
CA ALA A 190 -10.57 -1.62 -4.92
C ALA A 190 -10.49 -2.56 -3.70
N ASP A 191 -11.58 -3.24 -3.36
CA ASP A 191 -11.60 -4.17 -2.22
C ASP A 191 -10.84 -5.44 -2.52
N ASP A 192 -10.93 -5.96 -3.75
CA ASP A 192 -10.15 -7.10 -4.21
C ASP A 192 -8.64 -6.82 -4.16
N LEU A 193 -8.22 -5.62 -4.59
CA LEU A 193 -6.82 -5.21 -4.55
C LEU A 193 -6.33 -4.99 -3.12
N SER A 194 -7.16 -4.41 -2.26
CA SER A 194 -6.87 -4.25 -0.84
C SER A 194 -6.69 -5.62 -0.15
N GLU A 195 -7.57 -6.56 -0.44
CA GLU A 195 -7.49 -7.92 0.10
C GLU A 195 -6.23 -8.64 -0.40
N LEU A 196 -5.93 -8.59 -1.70
CA LEU A 196 -4.71 -9.16 -2.27
C LEU A 196 -3.46 -8.59 -1.58
N HIS A 197 -3.37 -7.25 -1.45
CA HIS A 197 -2.26 -6.61 -0.74
C HIS A 197 -2.08 -7.18 0.66
N ARG A 198 -3.16 -7.29 1.44
CA ARG A 198 -3.10 -7.79 2.83
C ARG A 198 -2.69 -9.25 2.92
N LEU A 199 -3.22 -10.09 2.03
CA LEU A 199 -2.87 -11.50 1.96
C LEU A 199 -1.38 -11.67 1.61
N MET A 200 -0.89 -10.95 0.61
CA MET A 200 0.52 -11.00 0.22
C MET A 200 1.44 -10.43 1.31
N THR A 201 1.05 -9.32 1.94
CA THR A 201 1.82 -8.74 3.04
C THR A 201 1.92 -9.73 4.21
N LEU A 202 0.81 -10.37 4.59
CA LEU A 202 0.80 -11.38 5.66
C LEU A 202 1.67 -12.58 5.29
N LEU A 203 1.56 -13.10 4.07
CA LEU A 203 2.44 -14.18 3.57
C LEU A 203 3.91 -13.76 3.65
N GLY A 204 4.23 -12.53 3.26
CA GLY A 204 5.57 -11.98 3.29
C GLY A 204 6.12 -11.73 4.69
N GLN A 205 5.26 -11.52 5.67
CA GLN A 205 5.65 -11.33 7.07
C GLN A 205 5.82 -12.65 7.83
N THR A 206 5.09 -13.72 7.44
CA THR A 206 4.99 -14.94 8.25
C THR A 206 5.66 -16.16 7.61
N ILE A 207 5.57 -16.33 6.30
CA ILE A 207 6.03 -17.53 5.59
C ILE A 207 7.14 -17.18 4.58
N CYS A 208 6.84 -16.28 3.63
CA CYS A 208 7.79 -15.88 2.60
C CYS A 208 8.66 -14.69 3.07
N ILE A 209 9.32 -14.86 4.22
CA ILE A 209 10.20 -13.84 4.82
C ILE A 209 11.44 -13.59 3.96
N ALA A 210 12.17 -12.50 4.25
CA ALA A 210 13.30 -12.08 3.43
C ALA A 210 14.45 -13.09 3.47
N ARG A 211 14.79 -13.57 4.66
CA ARG A 211 15.83 -14.60 4.87
C ARG A 211 15.17 -15.92 5.26
N ALA A 212 15.60 -17.03 4.64
CA ALA A 212 15.12 -18.38 4.92
C ALA A 212 13.57 -18.52 4.88
N PRO A 213 12.90 -18.31 3.74
CA PRO A 213 11.47 -18.50 3.63
C PRO A 213 11.04 -19.95 3.84
N ALA A 214 9.93 -20.17 4.55
CA ALA A 214 9.38 -21.49 4.81
C ALA A 214 8.61 -22.04 3.60
N CYS A 215 9.31 -22.33 2.49
CA CYS A 215 8.69 -22.73 1.23
C CYS A 215 7.87 -24.03 1.32
N THR A 216 8.23 -24.95 2.22
CA THR A 216 7.48 -26.20 2.44
C THR A 216 6.10 -25.97 3.03
N ALA A 217 5.91 -24.91 3.82
CA ALA A 217 4.64 -24.52 4.42
C ALA A 217 3.86 -23.48 3.58
N CYS A 218 4.41 -23.07 2.43
CA CYS A 218 3.83 -22.00 1.63
C CYS A 218 2.61 -22.48 0.82
N PRO A 219 1.45 -21.82 0.92
CA PRO A 219 0.25 -22.18 0.14
C PRO A 219 0.42 -21.97 -1.37
N LEU A 220 1.47 -21.22 -1.78
CA LEU A 220 1.78 -20.97 -3.18
C LEU A 220 2.92 -21.85 -3.72
N ARG A 221 3.33 -22.88 -2.97
CA ARG A 221 4.52 -23.71 -3.31
C ARG A 221 4.50 -24.23 -4.74
N ASP A 222 3.34 -24.72 -5.20
CA ASP A 222 3.19 -25.35 -6.52
C ASP A 222 3.06 -24.33 -7.67
N LEU A 223 2.78 -23.06 -7.33
CA LEU A 223 2.69 -21.95 -8.27
C LEU A 223 3.99 -21.15 -8.36
N CYS A 224 4.92 -21.34 -7.42
CA CYS A 224 6.08 -20.49 -7.26
C CYS A 224 7.34 -21.12 -7.86
N PRO A 225 7.97 -20.50 -8.88
CA PRO A 225 9.26 -20.95 -9.40
C PRO A 225 10.42 -20.71 -8.45
N ARG A 226 10.19 -20.03 -7.32
CA ARG A 226 11.19 -19.73 -6.28
C ARG A 226 12.40 -18.96 -6.80
N CYS A 227 12.17 -17.98 -7.65
CA CYS A 227 13.24 -17.15 -8.18
C CYS A 227 14.00 -16.45 -7.04
N GLY A 228 15.29 -16.79 -6.86
CA GLY A 228 16.14 -16.16 -5.85
C GLY A 228 15.90 -16.60 -4.40
N VAL A 229 15.49 -17.85 -4.21
CA VAL A 229 15.42 -18.52 -2.91
C VAL A 229 16.45 -19.65 -2.86
#